data_44f3ccd377d40703fc49615d859d74d6
#
_entry.id   44f3ccd377d40703fc49615d859d74d6
#
_cell.length_a   1.000
_cell.length_b   1.000
_cell.length_c   1.000
_cell.angle_alpha   90.00
_cell.angle_beta   90.00
_cell.angle_gamma   90.00
#
_symmetry.space_group_name_H-M   'P 1'
#
loop_
_entity.id
_entity.type
_entity.pdbx_description
1 polymer ?
#
loop_
_entity_poly.entity_id
_entity_poly.type
_entity_poly.pdbx_seq_one_letter_code
_entity_poly.pdbx_strand_id
1 'polypeptide(L)'
;QSGQLNDILIHEAAHAYSYLRLRTCKAPGGESYRNLAHRKFGGEENLADIFVYYYGGKWTNYIELEVLAMDYRRWLGEMIAYCELYNSEKNT
;
A
#
# COMPACT_ATOMS: atom_id res chain seq x y z
N GLN A 1 -22.96 4.79 5.25
CA GLN A 1 -22.96 3.56 4.48
C GLN A 1 -21.83 2.65 4.88
N SER A 2 -22.18 1.40 5.14
CA SER A 2 -21.22 0.47 5.70
C SER A 2 -20.04 0.22 4.77
N GLY A 3 -20.28 0.15 3.45
CA GLY A 3 -19.21 -0.06 2.51
C GLY A 3 -18.21 1.07 2.48
N GLN A 4 -18.69 2.30 2.51
CA GLN A 4 -17.83 3.48 2.51
C GLN A 4 -17.02 3.54 3.81
N LEU A 5 -17.64 3.21 4.93
CA LEU A 5 -16.94 3.20 6.21
C LEU A 5 -15.82 2.18 6.21
N ASN A 6 -16.06 0.98 5.67
CA ASN A 6 -15.02 -0.02 5.53
C ASN A 6 -13.85 0.50 4.71
N ASP A 7 -14.14 1.16 3.59
CA ASP A 7 -13.10 1.68 2.71
C ASP A 7 -12.28 2.77 3.40
N ILE A 8 -12.95 3.62 4.19
CA ILE A 8 -12.24 4.63 4.97
C ILE A 8 -11.30 3.96 5.99
N LEU A 9 -11.77 2.92 6.65
CA LEU A 9 -10.93 2.20 7.62
C LEU A 9 -9.74 1.55 6.95
N ILE A 10 -9.92 0.98 5.77
CA ILE A 10 -8.82 0.39 5.01
C ILE A 10 -7.81 1.49 4.62
N HIS A 11 -8.31 2.63 4.17
CA HIS A 11 -7.44 3.75 3.81
C HIS A 11 -6.58 4.19 5.00
N GLU A 12 -7.19 4.33 6.17
CA GLU A 12 -6.47 4.74 7.36
C GLU A 12 -5.50 3.65 7.85
N ALA A 13 -5.92 2.39 7.78
CA ALA A 13 -5.06 1.28 8.13
C ALA A 13 -3.85 1.20 7.19
N ALA A 14 -4.05 1.55 5.92
CA ALA A 14 -2.96 1.56 4.95
C ALA A 14 -1.90 2.59 5.33
N HIS A 15 -2.31 3.75 5.82
CA HIS A 15 -1.35 4.74 6.31
C HIS A 15 -0.52 4.20 7.46
N ALA A 16 -1.16 3.51 8.40
CA ALA A 16 -0.45 2.92 9.53
C ALA A 16 0.52 1.85 9.04
N TYR A 17 0.09 1.01 8.12
CA TYR A 17 0.94 -0.03 7.55
C TYR A 17 2.14 0.58 6.82
N SER A 18 1.89 1.60 6.04
CA SER A 18 2.94 2.32 5.30
C SER A 18 4.01 2.84 6.26
N TYR A 19 3.57 3.48 7.32
CA TYR A 19 4.49 4.07 8.28
C TYR A 19 5.22 3.02 9.12
N LEU A 20 4.49 2.01 9.59
CA LEU A 20 5.05 1.04 10.54
C LEU A 20 5.79 -0.11 9.87
N ARG A 21 5.38 -0.51 8.67
CA ARG A 21 5.93 -1.70 8.03
C ARG A 21 6.69 -1.42 6.75
N LEU A 22 6.16 -0.53 5.90
CA LEU A 22 6.83 -0.28 4.62
C LEU A 22 8.04 0.63 4.77
N ARG A 23 7.97 1.59 5.67
CA ARG A 23 9.07 2.52 5.90
C ARG A 23 10.34 1.79 6.33
N THR A 24 10.20 0.74 7.10
CA THR A 24 11.32 -0.02 7.62
C THR A 24 11.64 -1.26 6.79
N CYS A 25 10.89 -1.51 5.73
CA CYS A 25 11.09 -2.67 4.87
C CYS A 25 11.98 -2.27 3.69
N LYS A 26 13.22 -2.76 3.68
CA LYS A 26 14.18 -2.43 2.62
C LYS A 26 14.03 -3.38 1.45
N ALA A 27 13.76 -2.82 0.27
CA ALA A 27 13.72 -3.59 -0.97
C ALA A 27 15.13 -4.06 -1.35
N PRO A 28 15.26 -4.98 -2.30
CA PRO A 28 16.58 -5.50 -2.68
C PRO A 28 17.62 -4.43 -3.02
N GLY A 29 17.22 -3.28 -3.53
CA GLY A 29 18.14 -2.19 -3.81
C GLY A 29 18.51 -1.34 -2.61
N GLY A 30 17.93 -1.62 -1.44
CA GLY A 30 18.21 -0.88 -0.21
C GLY A 30 17.26 0.26 0.09
N GLU A 31 16.41 0.63 -0.86
CA GLU A 31 15.41 1.67 -0.64
C GLU A 31 14.20 1.10 0.07
N SER A 32 13.57 1.89 0.92
CA SER A 32 12.36 1.42 1.59
C SER A 32 11.24 1.21 0.58
N TYR A 33 10.39 0.21 0.84
CA TYR A 33 9.23 -0.02 -0.01
C TYR A 33 8.23 1.14 0.07
N ARG A 34 8.22 1.88 1.16
CA ARG A 34 7.39 3.07 1.25
C ARG A 34 7.77 4.08 0.18
N ASN A 35 9.07 4.34 0.03
CA ASN A 35 9.55 5.26 -1.00
C ASN A 35 9.24 4.75 -2.40
N LEU A 36 9.46 3.45 -2.63
CA LEU A 36 9.18 2.85 -3.93
C LEU A 36 7.70 2.97 -4.28
N ALA A 37 6.82 2.69 -3.31
CA ALA A 37 5.38 2.77 -3.53
C ALA A 37 4.95 4.22 -3.77
N HIS A 38 5.55 5.17 -3.05
CA HIS A 38 5.23 6.58 -3.27
C HIS A 38 5.56 7.01 -4.69
N ARG A 39 6.71 6.58 -5.20
CA ARG A 39 7.07 6.92 -6.58
C ARG A 39 6.16 6.23 -7.59
N LYS A 40 5.80 4.98 -7.31
CA LYS A 40 4.98 4.22 -8.24
C LYS A 40 3.56 4.78 -8.34
N PHE A 41 2.97 5.16 -7.21
CA PHE A 41 1.56 5.53 -7.17
C PHE A 41 1.32 7.04 -7.02
N GLY A 42 2.35 7.82 -6.78
CA GLY A 42 2.21 9.26 -6.73
C GLY A 42 2.06 9.85 -5.34
N GLY A 43 2.43 9.11 -4.30
CA GLY A 43 2.44 9.64 -2.94
C GLY A 43 1.68 8.78 -1.96
N GLU A 44 1.69 9.24 -0.71
CA GLU A 44 1.15 8.45 0.40
C GLU A 44 -0.37 8.29 0.31
N GLU A 45 -1.08 9.36 -0.07
CA GLU A 45 -2.55 9.27 -0.14
C GLU A 45 -2.99 8.36 -1.28
N ASN A 46 -2.27 8.42 -2.41
CA ASN A 46 -2.56 7.53 -3.52
C ASN A 46 -2.28 6.08 -3.15
N LEU A 47 -1.21 5.85 -2.40
CA LEU A 47 -0.90 4.50 -1.92
C LEU A 47 -2.03 3.96 -1.03
N ALA A 48 -2.53 4.78 -0.12
CA ALA A 48 -3.64 4.36 0.73
C ALA A 48 -4.89 4.02 -0.08
N ASP A 49 -5.19 4.82 -1.11
CA ASP A 49 -6.32 4.55 -1.98
C ASP A 49 -6.15 3.25 -2.76
N ILE A 50 -4.92 2.96 -3.21
CA ILE A 50 -4.69 1.73 -3.96
C ILE A 50 -4.88 0.49 -3.06
N PHE A 51 -4.57 0.61 -1.76
CA PHE A 51 -4.88 -0.45 -0.81
C PHE A 51 -6.38 -0.70 -0.71
N VAL A 52 -7.19 0.37 -0.74
CA VAL A 52 -8.65 0.21 -0.73
C VAL A 52 -9.08 -0.65 -1.91
N TYR A 53 -8.60 -0.34 -3.12
CA TYR A 53 -8.94 -1.14 -4.30
C TYR A 53 -8.37 -2.55 -4.22
N TYR A 54 -7.18 -2.70 -3.68
CA TYR A 54 -6.56 -4.01 -3.53
C TYR A 54 -7.43 -4.95 -2.69
N TYR A 55 -8.06 -4.43 -1.66
CA TYR A 55 -8.92 -5.23 -0.78
C TYR A 55 -10.39 -5.21 -1.21
N GLY A 56 -10.67 -4.82 -2.45
CA GLY A 56 -12.00 -4.93 -3.01
C GLY A 56 -12.92 -3.75 -2.78
N GLY A 57 -12.41 -2.68 -2.17
CA GLY A 57 -13.20 -1.47 -1.96
C GLY A 57 -13.34 -0.66 -3.23
N LYS A 58 -14.15 0.39 -3.14
CA LYS A 58 -14.46 1.24 -4.30
C LYS A 58 -14.34 2.73 -4.00
N TRP A 59 -14.35 3.10 -2.74
CA TRP A 59 -14.35 4.52 -2.37
C TRP A 59 -12.91 5.00 -2.23
N THR A 60 -12.55 5.94 -3.09
CA THR A 60 -11.23 6.55 -3.03
C THR A 60 -11.37 8.04 -3.26
N ASN A 61 -10.35 8.80 -2.91
CA ASN A 61 -10.38 10.24 -2.91
C ASN A 61 -9.26 10.87 -3.73
N TYR A 62 -8.15 10.17 -3.89
CA TYR A 62 -6.92 10.78 -4.41
C TYR A 62 -6.41 10.15 -5.67
N ILE A 63 -6.73 8.87 -5.91
CA ILE A 63 -6.09 8.12 -6.97
C ILE A 63 -6.62 8.49 -8.35
N GLU A 64 -5.73 8.58 -9.31
CA GLU A 64 -6.09 8.84 -10.70
C GLU A 64 -6.47 7.55 -11.41
N LEU A 65 -7.34 7.66 -12.42
CA LEU A 65 -7.81 6.49 -13.14
C LEU A 65 -6.68 5.75 -13.85
N GLU A 66 -5.66 6.48 -14.35
CA GLU A 66 -4.52 5.86 -14.99
C GLU A 66 -3.78 4.90 -14.08
N VAL A 67 -3.73 5.22 -12.80
CA VAL A 67 -3.05 4.35 -11.83
C VAL A 67 -3.79 3.03 -11.70
N LEU A 68 -5.12 3.08 -11.77
CA LEU A 68 -5.93 1.86 -11.68
C LEU A 68 -5.78 0.97 -12.90
N ALA A 69 -5.33 1.51 -14.03
CA ALA A 69 -5.07 0.72 -15.23
C ALA A 69 -3.76 -0.04 -15.15
N MET A 70 -2.91 0.27 -14.17
CA MET A 70 -1.64 -0.41 -14.00
C MET A 70 -1.83 -1.76 -13.31
N ASP A 71 -0.84 -2.62 -13.46
CA ASP A 71 -0.86 -3.92 -12.78
C ASP A 71 -0.47 -3.75 -11.32
N TYR A 72 -1.30 -3.01 -10.57
CA TYR A 72 -0.99 -2.68 -9.18
C TYR A 72 -1.20 -3.87 -8.25
N ARG A 73 -2.13 -4.77 -8.59
CA ARG A 73 -2.46 -5.89 -7.70
C ARG A 73 -1.26 -6.80 -7.50
N ARG A 74 -0.61 -7.12 -8.60
CA ARG A 74 0.57 -7.99 -8.54
C ARG A 74 1.69 -7.34 -7.76
N TRP A 75 1.97 -6.09 -8.10
CA TRP A 75 3.07 -5.37 -7.44
C TRP A 75 2.81 -5.22 -5.94
N LEU A 76 1.59 -4.81 -5.59
CA LEU A 76 1.23 -4.61 -4.19
C LEU A 76 1.28 -5.92 -3.42
N GLY A 77 0.75 -7.00 -3.99
CA GLY A 77 0.77 -8.30 -3.35
C GLY A 77 2.19 -8.79 -3.11
N GLU A 78 3.08 -8.60 -4.08
CA GLU A 78 4.47 -9.00 -3.92
C GLU A 78 5.17 -8.17 -2.85
N MET A 79 4.89 -6.87 -2.80
CA MET A 79 5.44 -5.99 -1.77
C MET A 79 5.00 -6.43 -0.38
N ILE A 80 3.70 -6.68 -0.22
CA ILE A 80 3.15 -7.08 1.07
C ILE A 80 3.81 -8.39 1.53
N ALA A 81 3.89 -9.38 0.64
CA ALA A 81 4.49 -10.66 1.00
C ALA A 81 5.96 -10.50 1.38
N TYR A 82 6.69 -9.72 0.61
CA TYR A 82 8.10 -9.47 0.89
C TYR A 82 8.28 -8.79 2.25
N CYS A 83 7.48 -7.75 2.51
CA CYS A 83 7.65 -6.96 3.73
C CYS A 83 7.18 -7.70 4.98
N GLU A 84 6.17 -8.56 4.85
CA GLU A 84 5.77 -9.38 5.98
C GLU A 84 6.89 -10.35 6.36
N LEU A 85 7.52 -10.96 5.38
CA LEU A 85 8.64 -11.85 5.64
C LEU A 85 9.84 -11.07 6.18
N TYR A 86 10.15 -9.92 5.59
CA TYR A 86 11.25 -9.07 6.03
C TYR A 86 11.11 -8.69 7.50
N ASN A 87 9.92 -8.19 7.87
CA ASN A 87 9.67 -7.76 9.25
C ASN A 87 9.67 -8.93 10.21
N SER A 88 9.18 -10.09 9.78
CA SER A 88 9.20 -11.30 10.59
C SER A 88 10.63 -11.73 10.91
N GLU A 89 11.50 -11.71 9.91
CA GLU A 89 12.90 -12.09 10.11
C GLU A 89 13.64 -11.10 10.99
N LYS A 90 13.32 -9.81 10.88
CA LYS A 90 13.96 -8.80 11.71
C LYS A 90 13.59 -8.93 13.19
N ASN A 91 12.45 -9.53 13.48
CA ASN A 91 11.96 -9.68 14.84
C ASN A 91 12.39 -11.00 15.49
N THR A 92 13.12 -11.83 14.77
CA THR A 92 13.69 -13.06 15.32
C THR A 92 15.19 -12.87 15.55
#